data_177c67f980fdf99bed10e67c4446617a
#
_entry.id   177c67f980fdf99bed10e67c4446617a
#
_cell.length_a   1.000
_cell.length_b   1.000
_cell.length_c   1.000
_cell.angle_alpha   90.00
_cell.angle_beta   90.00
_cell.angle_gamma   90.00
#
_symmetry.space_group_name_H-M   'P 1'
#
loop_
_entity.id
_entity.type
_entity.pdbx_description
1 polymer ?
#
loop_
_entity_poly.entity_id
_entity_poly.type
_entity_poly.pdbx_seq_one_letter_code
_entity_poly.pdbx_strand_id
1 'polypeptide(L)'
;MPLLETHLLQTHRELRLAHLALSMMTVGYVWQEGERETVKVLPRSLSVPFCKVSQTLGLPPVLIYADAVLANWKKRDANGPFSMENLELLLTFPGGESVRGFFMVTLLVELAAVPGLKSIPDVINGVHNNDVAVVTKALDVVSQAIDSIKQTLKLMHEYVDPSIFYGIMRIYLSGWKDNPLMPEGLVYDGVQEKPMEFSGSSAAQSSILHCFDELLGVQHEGSSGAFLRRMRDYMLPSHRHFIESISSRLSLRSFVLQQADEHLTHTFEQCVASLVDFRNCHINTVTRYVTIPASRAKQLSANKQGLAEELDIIRRAPTALEERGTGGSGLMTFLKTVRDKTKYASISQCTTGNQVLSDLSMTEIQKI
;
A
#
# COMPACT_ATOMS: atom_id res chain seq x y z
N MET A 1 -31.56 1.03 13.27
CA MET A 1 -30.53 1.29 14.29
C MET A 1 -30.56 2.77 14.65
N PRO A 2 -30.49 3.18 15.93
CA PRO A 2 -30.37 4.58 16.29
C PRO A 2 -29.03 5.14 15.76
N LEU A 3 -28.96 6.48 15.62
CA LEU A 3 -27.72 7.15 15.27
C LEU A 3 -26.72 7.03 16.43
N LEU A 4 -25.48 6.64 16.12
CA LEU A 4 -24.41 6.62 17.10
C LEU A 4 -23.97 8.05 17.44
N GLU A 5 -23.82 8.33 18.72
CA GLU A 5 -23.45 9.64 19.23
C GLU A 5 -21.92 9.79 19.24
N THR A 6 -21.39 10.41 18.20
CA THR A 6 -19.93 10.57 18.00
C THR A 6 -19.27 11.56 18.96
N HIS A 7 -20.06 12.45 19.61
CA HIS A 7 -19.54 13.44 20.56
C HIS A 7 -18.98 12.80 21.87
N LEU A 8 -19.32 11.52 22.12
CA LEU A 8 -18.78 10.74 23.23
C LEU A 8 -17.34 10.24 22.98
N LEU A 9 -16.88 10.27 21.73
CA LEU A 9 -15.52 9.89 21.35
C LEU A 9 -14.58 11.10 21.56
N GLN A 10 -13.75 11.05 22.60
CA GLN A 10 -12.95 12.19 23.02
C GLN A 10 -11.47 12.08 22.66
N THR A 11 -10.96 10.88 22.51
CA THR A 11 -9.55 10.64 22.21
C THR A 11 -9.33 10.23 20.77
N HIS A 12 -8.15 10.53 20.24
CA HIS A 12 -7.74 10.07 18.90
C HIS A 12 -7.81 8.53 18.79
N ARG A 13 -7.50 7.81 19.87
CA ARG A 13 -7.58 6.33 19.89
C ARG A 13 -9.01 5.84 19.75
N GLU A 14 -9.97 6.45 20.44
CA GLU A 14 -11.40 6.12 20.33
C GLU A 14 -11.94 6.43 18.93
N LEU A 15 -11.59 7.58 18.38
CA LEU A 15 -11.95 7.96 17.00
C LEU A 15 -11.39 6.96 15.99
N ARG A 16 -10.14 6.52 16.14
CA ARG A 16 -9.52 5.52 15.26
C ARG A 16 -10.21 4.16 15.36
N LEU A 17 -10.57 3.71 16.56
CA LEU A 17 -11.31 2.46 16.75
C LEU A 17 -12.73 2.57 16.16
N ALA A 18 -13.39 3.71 16.35
CA ALA A 18 -14.70 3.95 15.76
C ALA A 18 -14.65 3.98 14.22
N HIS A 19 -13.61 4.60 13.62
CA HIS A 19 -13.40 4.60 12.17
C HIS A 19 -13.19 3.18 11.65
N LEU A 20 -12.35 2.38 12.29
CA LEU A 20 -12.15 0.97 11.97
C LEU A 20 -13.48 0.20 12.04
N ALA A 21 -14.25 0.33 13.13
CA ALA A 21 -15.50 -0.41 13.29
C ALA A 21 -16.53 -0.01 12.22
N LEU A 22 -16.71 1.30 11.99
CA LEU A 22 -17.64 1.81 10.99
C LEU A 22 -17.24 1.44 9.57
N SER A 23 -15.94 1.45 9.26
CA SER A 23 -15.43 1.04 7.95
C SER A 23 -15.66 -0.45 7.70
N MET A 24 -15.40 -1.31 8.70
CA MET A 24 -15.65 -2.76 8.60
C MET A 24 -17.14 -3.08 8.44
N MET A 25 -18.02 -2.40 9.21
CA MET A 25 -19.47 -2.55 9.03
C MET A 25 -19.92 -2.07 7.65
N THR A 26 -19.33 -0.98 7.13
CA THR A 26 -19.66 -0.44 5.82
C THR A 26 -19.30 -1.40 4.70
N VAL A 27 -18.07 -1.95 4.67
CA VAL A 27 -17.70 -2.92 3.62
C VAL A 27 -18.47 -4.22 3.75
N GLY A 28 -18.76 -4.67 4.99
CA GLY A 28 -19.63 -5.82 5.25
C GLY A 28 -21.04 -5.61 4.72
N TYR A 29 -21.61 -4.43 4.90
CA TYR A 29 -22.94 -4.07 4.39
C TYR A 29 -22.95 -3.92 2.87
N VAL A 30 -21.98 -3.23 2.29
CA VAL A 30 -21.91 -3.00 0.84
C VAL A 30 -21.69 -4.30 0.06
N TRP A 31 -20.85 -5.18 0.57
CA TRP A 31 -20.43 -6.41 -0.13
C TRP A 31 -21.08 -7.70 0.42
N GLN A 32 -22.18 -7.61 1.19
CA GLN A 32 -22.83 -8.77 1.81
C GLN A 32 -23.26 -9.85 0.80
N GLU A 33 -23.67 -9.45 -0.42
CA GLU A 33 -24.08 -10.36 -1.50
C GLU A 33 -22.99 -10.54 -2.57
N GLY A 34 -21.76 -10.08 -2.27
CA GLY A 34 -20.67 -10.09 -3.23
C GLY A 34 -20.95 -9.21 -4.46
N GLU A 35 -20.66 -9.72 -5.66
CA GLU A 35 -20.94 -9.03 -6.93
C GLU A 35 -22.39 -9.13 -7.39
N ARG A 36 -23.19 -10.03 -6.81
CA ARG A 36 -24.52 -10.35 -7.32
C ARG A 36 -25.49 -9.19 -7.20
N GLU A 37 -25.40 -8.48 -6.11
CA GLU A 37 -26.26 -7.34 -5.82
C GLU A 37 -25.47 -6.28 -5.04
N THR A 38 -25.14 -5.18 -5.71
CA THR A 38 -24.38 -4.09 -5.08
C THR A 38 -25.32 -3.11 -4.41
N VAL A 39 -25.02 -2.80 -3.15
CA VAL A 39 -25.70 -1.77 -2.39
C VAL A 39 -25.33 -0.40 -2.96
N LYS A 40 -26.34 0.44 -3.27
CA LYS A 40 -26.16 1.80 -3.81
C LYS A 40 -26.24 2.89 -2.76
N VAL A 41 -26.81 2.59 -1.60
CA VAL A 41 -27.07 3.56 -0.53
C VAL A 41 -26.59 2.98 0.80
N LEU A 42 -25.65 3.65 1.45
CA LEU A 42 -25.26 3.38 2.82
C LEU A 42 -26.30 4.01 3.78
N PRO A 43 -26.95 3.23 4.66
CA PRO A 43 -28.04 3.74 5.49
C PRO A 43 -27.54 4.80 6.47
N ARG A 44 -28.41 5.77 6.78
CA ARG A 44 -28.14 6.92 7.65
C ARG A 44 -27.50 6.55 8.99
N SER A 45 -27.88 5.41 9.54
CA SER A 45 -27.32 4.90 10.82
C SER A 45 -25.83 4.56 10.77
N LEU A 46 -25.28 4.27 9.57
CA LEU A 46 -23.86 4.04 9.34
C LEU A 46 -23.21 5.29 8.75
N SER A 47 -23.81 5.88 7.71
CA SER A 47 -23.20 6.97 6.93
C SER A 47 -22.90 8.22 7.77
N VAL A 48 -23.87 8.66 8.58
CA VAL A 48 -23.75 9.91 9.38
C VAL A 48 -22.63 9.80 10.43
N PRO A 49 -22.58 8.78 11.32
CA PRO A 49 -21.52 8.68 12.29
C PRO A 49 -20.16 8.42 11.60
N PHE A 50 -20.13 7.64 10.51
CA PHE A 50 -18.89 7.37 9.79
C PHE A 50 -18.29 8.64 9.18
N CYS A 51 -19.10 9.44 8.48
CA CYS A 51 -18.62 10.70 7.90
C CYS A 51 -18.16 11.70 8.98
N LYS A 52 -18.86 11.77 10.13
CA LYS A 52 -18.45 12.64 11.25
C LYS A 52 -17.10 12.24 11.84
N VAL A 53 -16.90 10.95 12.13
CA VAL A 53 -15.62 10.42 12.64
C VAL A 53 -14.52 10.64 11.61
N SER A 54 -14.78 10.35 10.34
CA SER A 54 -13.84 10.55 9.23
C SER A 54 -13.41 12.00 9.11
N GLN A 55 -14.35 12.93 9.14
CA GLN A 55 -14.07 14.36 9.10
C GLN A 55 -13.18 14.83 10.26
N THR A 56 -13.46 14.35 11.49
CA THR A 56 -12.65 14.67 12.67
C THR A 56 -11.22 14.16 12.55
N LEU A 57 -11.02 13.00 11.93
CA LEU A 57 -9.70 12.39 11.71
C LEU A 57 -8.97 12.91 10.47
N GLY A 58 -9.66 13.63 9.57
CA GLY A 58 -9.14 14.01 8.25
C GLY A 58 -8.94 12.82 7.33
N LEU A 59 -9.81 11.79 7.42
CA LEU A 59 -9.77 10.55 6.65
C LEU A 59 -11.05 10.41 5.80
N PRO A 60 -11.01 9.69 4.67
CA PRO A 60 -12.21 9.38 3.90
C PRO A 60 -13.08 8.32 4.60
N PRO A 61 -14.43 8.37 4.46
CA PRO A 61 -15.35 7.42 5.04
C PRO A 61 -15.42 6.11 4.24
N VAL A 62 -14.32 5.38 4.18
CA VAL A 62 -14.15 4.08 3.54
C VAL A 62 -13.12 3.27 4.32
N LEU A 63 -13.11 1.94 4.17
CA LEU A 63 -12.05 1.12 4.75
C LEU A 63 -10.71 1.48 4.09
N ILE A 64 -9.78 1.97 4.88
CA ILE A 64 -8.43 2.33 4.46
C ILE A 64 -7.37 1.38 5.05
N TYR A 65 -6.19 1.38 4.46
CA TYR A 65 -5.05 0.59 4.94
C TYR A 65 -4.72 0.86 6.42
N ALA A 66 -4.78 2.13 6.83
CA ALA A 66 -4.51 2.50 8.21
C ALA A 66 -5.52 1.89 9.22
N ASP A 67 -6.76 1.63 8.81
CA ASP A 67 -7.73 0.90 9.62
C ASP A 67 -7.41 -0.59 9.65
N ALA A 68 -7.36 -1.20 8.48
CA ALA A 68 -7.27 -2.64 8.32
C ALA A 68 -5.95 -3.24 8.87
N VAL A 69 -4.85 -2.48 8.78
CA VAL A 69 -3.51 -2.92 9.17
C VAL A 69 -3.02 -2.22 10.43
N LEU A 70 -3.00 -0.87 10.46
CA LEU A 70 -2.32 -0.14 11.53
C LEU A 70 -3.14 -0.04 12.82
N ALA A 71 -4.47 -0.19 12.76
CA ALA A 71 -5.36 -0.10 13.92
C ALA A 71 -6.04 -1.41 14.30
N ASN A 72 -6.07 -2.41 13.41
CA ASN A 72 -6.88 -3.62 13.57
C ASN A 72 -6.12 -4.79 14.21
N TRP A 73 -5.44 -4.54 15.31
CA TRP A 73 -4.66 -5.59 15.97
C TRP A 73 -4.62 -5.42 17.50
N LYS A 74 -4.39 -6.54 18.18
CA LYS A 74 -4.02 -6.59 19.60
C LYS A 74 -2.99 -7.69 19.82
N LYS A 75 -2.23 -7.61 20.91
CA LYS A 75 -1.40 -8.71 21.40
C LYS A 75 -2.23 -9.61 22.32
N ARG A 76 -2.02 -10.93 22.25
CA ARG A 76 -2.53 -11.91 23.22
C ARG A 76 -1.85 -11.72 24.57
N ASP A 77 -0.53 -11.70 24.57
CA ASP A 77 0.30 -11.29 25.69
C ASP A 77 0.85 -9.88 25.41
N ALA A 78 0.43 -8.91 26.24
CA ALA A 78 0.84 -7.52 26.11
C ALA A 78 2.36 -7.32 26.17
N ASN A 79 3.06 -8.17 26.95
CA ASN A 79 4.51 -8.13 27.14
C ASN A 79 5.28 -9.00 26.12
N GLY A 80 4.57 -9.85 25.39
CA GLY A 80 5.15 -10.73 24.36
C GLY A 80 5.64 -9.96 23.13
N PRO A 81 6.37 -10.64 22.23
CA PRO A 81 6.89 -10.04 21.00
C PRO A 81 5.78 -9.71 20.01
N PHE A 82 6.11 -8.90 19.01
CA PHE A 82 5.31 -8.79 17.79
C PHE A 82 5.62 -10.00 16.89
N SER A 83 4.80 -11.03 16.98
CA SER A 83 4.91 -12.23 16.16
C SER A 83 3.52 -12.72 15.73
N MET A 84 3.47 -13.60 14.73
CA MET A 84 2.21 -14.17 14.23
C MET A 84 1.42 -14.90 15.33
N GLU A 85 2.10 -15.53 16.30
CA GLU A 85 1.50 -16.28 17.41
C GLU A 85 0.88 -15.36 18.45
N ASN A 86 1.45 -14.15 18.61
CA ASN A 86 1.02 -13.19 19.63
C ASN A 86 0.09 -12.08 19.12
N LEU A 87 -0.20 -12.06 17.82
CA LEU A 87 -1.05 -11.04 17.20
C LEU A 87 -2.43 -11.59 16.83
N GLU A 88 -3.46 -10.82 17.14
CA GLU A 88 -4.85 -11.07 16.79
C GLU A 88 -5.50 -9.84 16.15
N LEU A 89 -6.51 -10.09 15.31
CA LEU A 89 -7.38 -9.03 14.80
C LEU A 89 -8.36 -8.56 15.87
N LEU A 90 -8.68 -7.28 15.85
CA LEU A 90 -9.82 -6.73 16.62
C LEU A 90 -11.14 -7.02 15.89
N LEU A 91 -11.17 -6.84 14.58
CA LEU A 91 -12.31 -7.05 13.70
C LEU A 91 -11.88 -7.83 12.46
N THR A 92 -12.80 -8.64 11.92
CA THR A 92 -12.54 -9.47 10.75
C THR A 92 -13.75 -9.51 9.81
N PHE A 93 -13.52 -9.91 8.57
CA PHE A 93 -14.55 -10.32 7.62
C PHE A 93 -14.33 -11.79 7.19
N PRO A 94 -15.21 -12.39 6.37
CA PRO A 94 -15.08 -13.79 5.96
C PRO A 94 -13.71 -14.12 5.36
N GLY A 95 -13.18 -15.33 5.64
CA GLY A 95 -11.89 -15.84 5.15
C GLY A 95 -10.98 -16.43 6.23
N GLY A 96 -11.42 -16.41 7.50
CA GLY A 96 -10.78 -17.14 8.62
C GLY A 96 -9.32 -16.77 8.84
N GLU A 97 -8.46 -17.78 9.01
CA GLU A 97 -7.03 -17.60 9.29
C GLU A 97 -6.28 -16.89 8.16
N SER A 98 -6.73 -16.98 6.91
CA SER A 98 -6.11 -16.22 5.81
C SER A 98 -6.30 -14.71 5.96
N VAL A 99 -7.43 -14.25 6.51
CA VAL A 99 -7.65 -12.82 6.81
C VAL A 99 -6.70 -12.36 7.91
N ARG A 100 -6.60 -13.14 9.00
CA ARG A 100 -5.65 -12.87 10.08
C ARG A 100 -4.22 -12.84 9.56
N GLY A 101 -3.84 -13.86 8.79
CA GLY A 101 -2.52 -13.97 8.18
C GLY A 101 -2.18 -12.75 7.33
N PHE A 102 -3.09 -12.35 6.44
CA PHE A 102 -2.87 -11.21 5.55
C PHE A 102 -2.62 -9.90 6.31
N PHE A 103 -3.47 -9.55 7.28
CA PHE A 103 -3.30 -8.30 8.01
C PHE A 103 -2.14 -8.34 9.00
N MET A 104 -1.90 -9.47 9.68
CA MET A 104 -0.81 -9.57 10.66
C MET A 104 0.56 -9.61 9.98
N VAL A 105 0.71 -10.33 8.87
CA VAL A 105 1.95 -10.28 8.07
C VAL A 105 2.19 -8.86 7.56
N THR A 106 1.14 -8.18 7.08
CA THR A 106 1.26 -6.80 6.62
C THR A 106 1.65 -5.85 7.76
N LEU A 107 1.11 -6.03 8.97
CA LEU A 107 1.53 -5.29 10.16
C LEU A 107 3.01 -5.56 10.51
N LEU A 108 3.46 -6.81 10.43
CA LEU A 108 4.86 -7.15 10.67
C LEU A 108 5.81 -6.51 9.64
N VAL A 109 5.37 -6.38 8.38
CA VAL A 109 6.09 -5.61 7.35
C VAL A 109 6.22 -4.14 7.75
N GLU A 110 5.14 -3.51 8.26
CA GLU A 110 5.17 -2.14 8.78
C GLU A 110 6.17 -2.00 9.95
N LEU A 111 6.15 -2.94 10.88
CA LEU A 111 7.07 -2.95 12.02
C LEU A 111 8.53 -3.16 11.63
N ALA A 112 8.79 -4.01 10.62
CA ALA A 112 10.14 -4.24 10.10
C ALA A 112 10.74 -2.97 9.45
N ALA A 113 9.92 -2.07 8.95
CA ALA A 113 10.36 -0.80 8.37
C ALA A 113 10.72 0.28 9.41
N VAL A 114 10.29 0.13 10.66
CA VAL A 114 10.45 1.16 11.71
C VAL A 114 11.88 1.64 11.89
N PRO A 115 12.93 0.77 11.92
CA PRO A 115 14.31 1.26 12.03
C PRO A 115 14.71 2.21 10.90
N GLY A 116 14.34 1.85 9.64
CA GLY A 116 14.62 2.69 8.47
C GLY A 116 13.87 4.02 8.51
N LEU A 117 12.60 4.03 8.92
CA LEU A 117 11.83 5.27 9.07
C LEU A 117 12.44 6.19 10.15
N LYS A 118 12.91 5.60 11.25
CA LYS A 118 13.57 6.35 12.34
C LYS A 118 14.92 6.93 11.93
N SER A 119 15.59 6.40 10.93
CA SER A 119 16.87 6.90 10.40
C SER A 119 16.70 8.06 9.43
N ILE A 120 15.51 8.32 8.89
CA ILE A 120 15.29 9.41 7.92
C ILE A 120 15.67 10.78 8.48
N PRO A 121 15.31 11.16 9.73
CA PRO A 121 15.78 12.42 10.31
C PRO A 121 17.31 12.54 10.38
N ASP A 122 18.03 11.44 10.63
CA ASP A 122 19.49 11.45 10.66
C ASP A 122 20.07 11.68 9.26
N VAL A 123 19.48 11.08 8.21
CA VAL A 123 19.86 11.38 6.83
C VAL A 123 19.66 12.87 6.52
N ILE A 124 18.49 13.43 6.86
CA ILE A 124 18.18 14.85 6.62
C ILE A 124 19.18 15.76 7.35
N ASN A 125 19.43 15.48 8.61
CA ASN A 125 20.37 16.27 9.43
C ASN A 125 21.82 16.13 8.93
N GLY A 126 22.24 14.91 8.55
CA GLY A 126 23.57 14.66 8.00
C GLY A 126 23.81 15.39 6.69
N VAL A 127 22.82 15.39 5.77
CA VAL A 127 22.89 16.18 4.53
C VAL A 127 22.96 17.68 4.82
N HIS A 128 22.14 18.18 5.75
CA HIS A 128 22.14 19.59 6.13
C HIS A 128 23.48 20.05 6.72
N ASN A 129 24.09 19.20 7.54
CA ASN A 129 25.37 19.48 8.23
C ASN A 129 26.60 19.06 7.41
N ASN A 130 26.42 18.56 6.19
CA ASN A 130 27.46 18.02 5.34
C ASN A 130 28.28 16.89 6.01
N ASP A 131 27.61 16.03 6.79
CA ASP A 131 28.20 14.92 7.53
C ASP A 131 28.00 13.59 6.80
N VAL A 132 28.98 13.21 5.98
CA VAL A 132 28.97 11.98 5.17
C VAL A 132 28.86 10.74 6.03
N ALA A 133 29.53 10.69 7.18
CA ALA A 133 29.54 9.51 8.04
C ALA A 133 28.14 9.22 8.66
N VAL A 134 27.45 10.28 9.10
CA VAL A 134 26.08 10.17 9.62
C VAL A 134 25.13 9.72 8.52
N VAL A 135 25.21 10.29 7.31
CA VAL A 135 24.34 9.91 6.17
C VAL A 135 24.58 8.46 5.78
N THR A 136 25.83 8.03 5.63
CA THR A 136 26.18 6.65 5.27
C THR A 136 25.62 5.65 6.28
N LYS A 137 25.88 5.88 7.56
CA LYS A 137 25.36 5.02 8.64
C LYS A 137 23.83 4.93 8.66
N ALA A 138 23.15 6.05 8.46
CA ALA A 138 21.70 6.09 8.45
C ALA A 138 21.11 5.36 7.20
N LEU A 139 21.76 5.48 6.04
CA LEU A 139 21.39 4.74 4.83
C LEU A 139 21.61 3.23 4.97
N ASP A 140 22.65 2.77 5.67
CA ASP A 140 22.85 1.35 5.98
C ASP A 140 21.64 0.79 6.75
N VAL A 141 21.14 1.54 7.73
CA VAL A 141 19.93 1.15 8.49
C VAL A 141 18.70 1.12 7.59
N VAL A 142 18.55 2.08 6.66
CA VAL A 142 17.45 2.09 5.68
C VAL A 142 17.51 0.86 4.79
N SER A 143 18.68 0.53 4.22
CA SER A 143 18.86 -0.65 3.37
C SER A 143 18.50 -1.95 4.10
N GLN A 144 18.99 -2.13 5.33
CA GLN A 144 18.68 -3.28 6.18
C GLN A 144 17.18 -3.38 6.51
N ALA A 145 16.52 -2.24 6.76
CA ALA A 145 15.08 -2.21 6.99
C ALA A 145 14.30 -2.63 5.74
N ILE A 146 14.70 -2.16 4.53
CA ILE A 146 14.08 -2.57 3.27
C ILE A 146 14.26 -4.09 3.03
N ASP A 147 15.42 -4.65 3.34
CA ASP A 147 15.63 -6.09 3.25
C ASP A 147 14.78 -6.85 4.28
N SER A 148 14.62 -6.31 5.48
CA SER A 148 13.78 -6.90 6.52
C SER A 148 12.30 -6.93 6.10
N ILE A 149 11.76 -5.87 5.51
CA ILE A 149 10.38 -5.86 4.99
C ILE A 149 10.20 -6.87 3.85
N LYS A 150 11.21 -7.06 2.99
CA LYS A 150 11.21 -8.07 1.93
C LYS A 150 11.13 -9.49 2.50
N GLN A 151 11.93 -9.81 3.54
CA GLN A 151 11.89 -11.13 4.17
C GLN A 151 10.55 -11.35 4.90
N THR A 152 10.06 -10.34 5.62
CA THR A 152 8.78 -10.43 6.34
C THR A 152 7.61 -10.64 5.38
N LEU A 153 7.60 -9.98 4.21
CA LEU A 153 6.55 -10.17 3.19
C LEU A 153 6.43 -11.63 2.72
N LYS A 154 7.50 -12.41 2.74
CA LYS A 154 7.46 -13.83 2.35
C LYS A 154 6.60 -14.68 3.27
N LEU A 155 6.39 -14.28 4.53
CA LEU A 155 5.48 -14.94 5.47
C LEU A 155 4.04 -14.99 4.91
N MET A 156 3.69 -14.11 3.97
CA MET A 156 2.40 -14.17 3.27
C MET A 156 2.14 -15.57 2.70
N HIS A 157 3.18 -16.26 2.22
CA HIS A 157 3.07 -17.59 1.62
C HIS A 157 2.80 -18.72 2.63
N GLU A 158 3.01 -18.48 3.91
CA GLU A 158 2.79 -19.45 5.00
C GLU A 158 1.39 -19.26 5.63
N TYR A 159 0.93 -18.00 5.71
CA TYR A 159 -0.25 -17.65 6.49
C TYR A 159 -1.49 -17.30 5.67
N VAL A 160 -1.37 -17.22 4.34
CA VAL A 160 -2.49 -16.81 3.48
C VAL A 160 -2.68 -17.79 2.33
N ASP A 161 -3.90 -18.32 2.22
CA ASP A 161 -4.31 -19.11 1.07
C ASP A 161 -4.66 -18.20 -0.12
N PRO A 162 -4.05 -18.41 -1.32
CA PRO A 162 -4.32 -17.58 -2.50
C PRO A 162 -5.78 -17.63 -2.97
N SER A 163 -6.47 -18.77 -2.81
CA SER A 163 -7.87 -18.92 -3.24
C SER A 163 -8.80 -18.14 -2.33
N ILE A 164 -8.56 -18.20 -1.01
CA ILE A 164 -9.31 -17.41 -0.02
C ILE A 164 -9.08 -15.90 -0.23
N PHE A 165 -7.81 -15.52 -0.45
CA PHE A 165 -7.49 -14.11 -0.74
C PHE A 165 -8.23 -13.62 -1.99
N TYR A 166 -8.10 -14.36 -3.09
CA TYR A 166 -8.68 -13.97 -4.37
C TYR A 166 -10.21 -14.04 -4.38
N GLY A 167 -10.77 -15.16 -3.89
CA GLY A 167 -12.19 -15.46 -4.02
C GLY A 167 -13.08 -14.84 -2.94
N ILE A 168 -12.52 -14.53 -1.76
CA ILE A 168 -13.30 -14.05 -0.62
C ILE A 168 -12.86 -12.68 -0.15
N MET A 169 -11.55 -12.48 0.11
CA MET A 169 -11.09 -11.29 0.81
C MET A 169 -11.12 -10.01 -0.03
N ARG A 170 -10.73 -10.12 -1.31
CA ARG A 170 -10.50 -8.94 -2.17
C ARG A 170 -11.70 -8.01 -2.30
N ILE A 171 -12.91 -8.55 -2.29
CA ILE A 171 -14.11 -7.74 -2.45
C ILE A 171 -14.30 -6.80 -1.26
N TYR A 172 -14.03 -7.26 -0.03
CA TYR A 172 -14.14 -6.44 1.18
C TYR A 172 -13.06 -5.35 1.27
N LEU A 173 -11.96 -5.50 0.54
CA LEU A 173 -10.93 -4.48 0.40
C LEU A 173 -11.24 -3.46 -0.69
N SER A 174 -12.24 -3.73 -1.53
CA SER A 174 -12.59 -2.88 -2.68
C SER A 174 -13.36 -1.65 -2.25
N GLY A 175 -13.07 -0.56 -2.92
CA GLY A 175 -13.86 0.66 -2.84
C GLY A 175 -14.86 0.75 -3.98
N TRP A 176 -15.40 1.93 -4.15
CA TRP A 176 -16.37 2.29 -5.17
C TRP A 176 -15.92 3.40 -6.10
N LYS A 177 -14.66 3.79 -6.05
CA LYS A 177 -14.04 4.61 -7.09
C LYS A 177 -13.45 3.74 -8.19
N ASP A 178 -13.75 4.10 -9.45
CA ASP A 178 -13.31 3.35 -10.62
C ASP A 178 -13.73 1.86 -10.57
N ASN A 179 -14.81 1.53 -9.88
CA ASN A 179 -15.33 0.17 -9.72
C ASN A 179 -16.48 -0.08 -10.69
N PRO A 180 -16.36 -1.03 -11.64
CA PRO A 180 -17.41 -1.33 -12.61
C PRO A 180 -18.75 -1.77 -11.98
N LEU A 181 -18.72 -2.35 -10.77
CA LEU A 181 -19.93 -2.74 -10.03
C LEU A 181 -20.67 -1.54 -9.42
N MET A 182 -19.96 -0.42 -9.24
CA MET A 182 -20.47 0.81 -8.63
C MET A 182 -20.03 2.03 -9.46
N PRO A 183 -20.44 2.15 -10.72
CA PRO A 183 -19.91 3.16 -11.65
C PRO A 183 -20.20 4.60 -11.21
N GLU A 184 -21.24 4.81 -10.41
CA GLU A 184 -21.61 6.11 -9.86
C GLU A 184 -21.10 6.33 -8.42
N GLY A 185 -20.50 5.30 -7.80
CA GLY A 185 -20.11 5.35 -6.39
C GLY A 185 -21.21 4.91 -5.43
N LEU A 186 -21.15 5.37 -4.17
CA LEU A 186 -22.07 5.03 -3.07
C LEU A 186 -22.71 6.30 -2.49
N VAL A 187 -24.02 6.29 -2.34
CA VAL A 187 -24.77 7.37 -1.64
C VAL A 187 -24.64 7.19 -0.12
N TYR A 188 -24.27 8.23 0.57
CA TYR A 188 -24.20 8.28 2.04
C TYR A 188 -25.44 8.99 2.56
N ASP A 189 -26.49 8.19 2.87
CA ASP A 189 -27.80 8.71 3.27
C ASP A 189 -27.70 9.61 4.51
N GLY A 190 -28.35 10.77 4.45
CA GLY A 190 -28.33 11.77 5.51
C GLY A 190 -27.05 12.61 5.59
N VAL A 191 -26.09 12.42 4.64
CA VAL A 191 -24.87 13.22 4.49
C VAL A 191 -24.93 14.03 3.21
N GLN A 192 -25.13 13.36 2.08
CA GLN A 192 -25.35 14.02 0.78
C GLN A 192 -26.14 13.13 -0.17
N GLU A 193 -26.85 13.75 -1.12
CA GLU A 193 -27.68 13.06 -2.11
C GLU A 193 -26.87 12.46 -3.26
N LYS A 194 -25.75 13.12 -3.62
CA LYS A 194 -24.88 12.63 -4.70
C LYS A 194 -24.00 11.50 -4.23
N PRO A 195 -23.83 10.43 -5.03
CA PRO A 195 -22.88 9.37 -4.71
C PRO A 195 -21.46 9.92 -4.51
N MET A 196 -20.71 9.29 -3.61
CA MET A 196 -19.30 9.53 -3.38
C MET A 196 -18.47 8.40 -3.96
N GLU A 197 -17.28 8.73 -4.46
CA GLU A 197 -16.31 7.78 -4.97
C GLU A 197 -15.08 7.70 -4.08
N PHE A 198 -14.82 6.53 -3.50
CA PHE A 198 -13.61 6.30 -2.70
C PHE A 198 -12.87 5.05 -3.16
N SER A 199 -11.54 5.14 -3.23
CA SER A 199 -10.66 3.98 -3.43
C SER A 199 -10.72 3.06 -2.22
N GLY A 200 -10.69 1.75 -2.43
CA GLY A 200 -10.62 0.77 -1.36
C GLY A 200 -9.25 0.71 -0.69
N SER A 201 -9.16 -0.16 0.34
CA SER A 201 -7.93 -0.40 1.07
C SER A 201 -6.86 -1.00 0.16
N SER A 202 -5.68 -0.41 0.13
CA SER A 202 -4.57 -0.80 -0.75
C SER A 202 -3.23 -0.61 -0.03
N ALA A 203 -2.26 -1.50 -0.29
CA ALA A 203 -0.88 -1.33 0.16
C ALA A 203 -0.22 -0.05 -0.37
N ALA A 204 -0.73 0.54 -1.45
CA ALA A 204 -0.32 1.86 -1.93
C ALA A 204 -0.66 3.01 -0.96
N GLN A 205 -1.48 2.75 0.07
CA GLN A 205 -1.79 3.67 1.17
C GLN A 205 -0.84 3.49 2.37
N SER A 206 0.11 2.53 2.32
CA SER A 206 1.20 2.47 3.30
C SER A 206 2.15 3.65 3.11
N SER A 207 2.46 4.35 4.18
CA SER A 207 3.39 5.49 4.13
C SER A 207 4.86 5.09 3.97
N ILE A 208 5.23 3.84 4.28
CA ILE A 208 6.62 3.37 4.25
C ILE A 208 7.27 3.58 2.88
N LEU A 209 6.64 3.03 1.83
CA LEU A 209 7.22 3.09 0.48
C LEU A 209 7.26 4.51 -0.06
N HIS A 210 6.30 5.36 0.32
CA HIS A 210 6.33 6.78 -0.02
C HIS A 210 7.50 7.50 0.67
N CYS A 211 7.77 7.18 1.94
CA CYS A 211 8.92 7.74 2.66
C CYS A 211 10.26 7.34 2.00
N PHE A 212 10.41 6.06 1.64
CA PHE A 212 11.64 5.60 0.99
C PHE A 212 11.78 6.13 -0.43
N ASP A 213 10.68 6.27 -1.18
CA ASP A 213 10.69 6.89 -2.50
C ASP A 213 11.14 8.36 -2.44
N GLU A 214 10.56 9.15 -1.54
CA GLU A 214 10.96 10.54 -1.34
C GLU A 214 12.42 10.67 -0.85
N LEU A 215 12.83 9.80 0.08
CA LEU A 215 14.20 9.77 0.60
C LEU A 215 15.22 9.52 -0.52
N LEU A 216 14.97 8.53 -1.37
CA LEU A 216 15.88 8.11 -2.44
C LEU A 216 15.71 8.93 -3.73
N GLY A 217 14.77 9.86 -3.77
CA GLY A 217 14.49 10.72 -4.92
C GLY A 217 13.85 9.97 -6.10
N VAL A 218 13.07 8.90 -5.82
CA VAL A 218 12.34 8.16 -6.86
C VAL A 218 11.20 9.02 -7.39
N GLN A 219 11.20 9.29 -8.69
CA GLN A 219 10.19 10.12 -9.34
C GLN A 219 9.10 9.26 -10.00
N HIS A 220 7.86 9.43 -9.56
CA HIS A 220 6.70 8.81 -10.17
C HIS A 220 5.88 9.85 -10.94
N GLU A 221 5.78 9.65 -12.25
CA GLU A 221 5.11 10.55 -13.20
C GLU A 221 3.88 9.88 -13.84
N GLY A 222 3.13 10.66 -14.62
CA GLY A 222 1.96 10.19 -15.36
C GLY A 222 0.88 9.62 -14.45
N SER A 223 0.16 8.61 -14.93
CA SER A 223 -0.96 7.98 -14.21
C SER A 223 -0.53 7.29 -12.91
N SER A 224 0.64 6.65 -12.88
CA SER A 224 1.16 6.01 -11.67
C SER A 224 1.49 7.02 -10.57
N GLY A 225 2.10 8.15 -10.93
CA GLY A 225 2.38 9.23 -9.99
C GLY A 225 1.10 9.90 -9.48
N ALA A 226 0.12 10.13 -10.36
CA ALA A 226 -1.18 10.67 -9.97
C ALA A 226 -1.92 9.72 -9.00
N PHE A 227 -1.87 8.41 -9.26
CA PHE A 227 -2.43 7.39 -8.39
C PHE A 227 -1.76 7.40 -7.00
N LEU A 228 -0.42 7.39 -6.93
CA LEU A 228 0.31 7.41 -5.66
C LEU A 228 0.03 8.70 -4.86
N ARG A 229 -0.03 9.87 -5.51
CA ARG A 229 -0.42 11.11 -4.83
C ARG A 229 -1.83 11.03 -4.26
N ARG A 230 -2.80 10.49 -5.01
CA ARG A 230 -4.17 10.26 -4.53
C ARG A 230 -4.20 9.30 -3.32
N MET A 231 -3.34 8.27 -3.29
CA MET A 231 -3.27 7.35 -2.16
C MET A 231 -2.82 8.03 -0.85
N ARG A 232 -2.10 9.14 -0.92
CA ARG A 232 -1.74 9.93 0.28
C ARG A 232 -2.97 10.56 0.97
N ASP A 233 -4.07 10.80 0.25
CA ASP A 233 -5.32 11.30 0.82
C ASP A 233 -6.04 10.26 1.69
N TYR A 234 -5.63 8.99 1.60
CA TYR A 234 -6.11 7.86 2.41
C TYR A 234 -5.19 7.51 3.57
N MET A 235 -4.15 8.29 3.81
CA MET A 235 -3.23 8.13 4.93
C MET A 235 -3.63 9.03 6.10
N LEU A 236 -3.15 8.69 7.30
CA LEU A 236 -3.22 9.60 8.44
C LEU A 236 -2.59 10.96 8.07
N PRO A 237 -3.21 12.10 8.42
CA PRO A 237 -2.67 13.41 8.09
C PRO A 237 -1.21 13.61 8.52
N SER A 238 -0.83 13.09 9.70
CA SER A 238 0.55 13.14 10.19
C SER A 238 1.53 12.36 9.31
N HIS A 239 1.11 11.19 8.76
CA HIS A 239 1.94 10.39 7.86
C HIS A 239 2.14 11.11 6.52
N ARG A 240 1.06 11.69 5.97
CA ARG A 240 1.15 12.50 4.74
C ARG A 240 2.09 13.68 4.93
N HIS A 241 1.94 14.42 6.03
CA HIS A 241 2.81 15.55 6.35
C HIS A 241 4.28 15.13 6.49
N PHE A 242 4.57 13.98 7.11
CA PHE A 242 5.92 13.47 7.20
C PHE A 242 6.52 13.17 5.82
N ILE A 243 5.79 12.50 4.92
CA ILE A 243 6.23 12.25 3.54
C ILE A 243 6.55 13.57 2.83
N GLU A 244 5.66 14.55 2.91
CA GLU A 244 5.83 15.88 2.30
C GLU A 244 7.05 16.61 2.88
N SER A 245 7.34 16.44 4.17
CA SER A 245 8.50 17.03 4.83
C SER A 245 9.84 16.45 4.35
N ILE A 246 9.89 15.17 3.98
CA ILE A 246 11.07 14.55 3.38
C ILE A 246 11.33 15.18 2.01
N SER A 247 10.31 15.22 1.16
CA SER A 247 10.39 15.75 -0.21
C SER A 247 10.86 17.20 -0.26
N SER A 248 10.39 18.05 0.67
CA SER A 248 10.70 19.48 0.67
C SER A 248 12.09 19.85 1.22
N ARG A 249 12.70 18.94 1.99
CA ARG A 249 13.94 19.24 2.75
C ARG A 249 15.17 18.55 2.21
N LEU A 250 15.03 17.55 1.35
CA LEU A 250 16.11 16.64 1.04
C LEU A 250 16.43 16.61 -0.46
N SER A 251 17.69 16.83 -0.77
CA SER A 251 18.29 16.47 -2.06
C SER A 251 19.42 15.46 -1.83
N LEU A 252 19.07 14.28 -1.26
CA LEU A 252 20.04 13.23 -0.91
C LEU A 252 20.86 12.81 -2.14
N ARG A 253 20.20 12.59 -3.28
CA ARG A 253 20.87 12.18 -4.51
C ARG A 253 21.92 13.21 -4.96
N SER A 254 21.59 14.51 -4.90
CA SER A 254 22.54 15.58 -5.23
C SER A 254 23.68 15.63 -4.23
N PHE A 255 23.40 15.41 -2.94
CA PHE A 255 24.44 15.33 -1.91
C PHE A 255 25.42 14.20 -2.19
N VAL A 256 24.94 12.98 -2.44
CA VAL A 256 25.79 11.82 -2.77
C VAL A 256 26.69 12.10 -3.98
N LEU A 257 26.13 12.69 -5.03
CA LEU A 257 26.91 13.06 -6.23
C LEU A 257 27.98 14.13 -5.95
N GLN A 258 27.68 15.10 -5.08
CA GLN A 258 28.61 16.19 -4.75
C GLN A 258 29.76 15.73 -3.85
N GLN A 259 29.50 14.79 -2.92
CA GLN A 259 30.55 14.29 -2.02
C GLN A 259 31.59 13.44 -2.73
N ALA A 260 31.23 12.79 -3.84
CA ALA A 260 32.11 11.88 -4.60
C ALA A 260 32.79 10.81 -3.70
N ASP A 261 32.11 10.42 -2.61
CA ASP A 261 32.56 9.39 -1.69
C ASP A 261 32.07 8.03 -2.14
N GLU A 262 33.00 7.09 -2.35
CA GLU A 262 32.68 5.76 -2.89
C GLU A 262 31.81 4.94 -1.92
N HIS A 263 32.04 5.03 -0.63
CA HIS A 263 31.29 4.27 0.37
C HIS A 263 29.85 4.79 0.50
N LEU A 264 29.68 6.11 0.57
CA LEU A 264 28.37 6.75 0.54
C LEU A 264 27.58 6.39 -0.73
N THR A 265 28.25 6.47 -1.90
CA THR A 265 27.64 6.11 -3.19
C THR A 265 27.21 4.66 -3.20
N HIS A 266 28.06 3.73 -2.74
CA HIS A 266 27.74 2.33 -2.64
C HIS A 266 26.54 2.06 -1.72
N THR A 267 26.50 2.69 -0.55
CA THR A 267 25.38 2.54 0.41
C THR A 267 24.07 3.08 -0.16
N PHE A 268 24.11 4.21 -0.85
CA PHE A 268 22.94 4.74 -1.57
C PHE A 268 22.42 3.76 -2.63
N GLU A 269 23.33 3.23 -3.46
CA GLU A 269 22.99 2.22 -4.49
C GLU A 269 22.40 0.95 -3.88
N GLN A 270 22.90 0.52 -2.72
CA GLN A 270 22.30 -0.60 -1.98
C GLN A 270 20.85 -0.33 -1.56
N CYS A 271 20.54 0.86 -1.06
CA CYS A 271 19.17 1.24 -0.73
C CYS A 271 18.25 1.15 -1.96
N VAL A 272 18.68 1.68 -3.09
CA VAL A 272 17.93 1.62 -4.36
C VAL A 272 17.73 0.17 -4.81
N ALA A 273 18.80 -0.63 -4.79
CA ALA A 273 18.75 -2.05 -5.16
C ALA A 273 17.81 -2.86 -4.25
N SER A 274 17.91 -2.70 -2.93
CA SER A 274 17.04 -3.35 -1.96
C SER A 274 15.55 -2.97 -2.19
N LEU A 275 15.27 -1.71 -2.53
CA LEU A 275 13.91 -1.26 -2.83
C LEU A 275 13.36 -1.86 -4.15
N VAL A 276 14.21 -1.99 -5.17
CA VAL A 276 13.87 -2.68 -6.43
C VAL A 276 13.58 -4.16 -6.16
N ASP A 277 14.39 -4.80 -5.36
CA ASP A 277 14.24 -6.22 -4.98
C ASP A 277 12.98 -6.47 -4.17
N PHE A 278 12.66 -5.58 -3.23
CA PHE A 278 11.38 -5.62 -2.52
C PHE A 278 10.20 -5.53 -3.50
N ARG A 279 10.26 -4.60 -4.46
CA ARG A 279 9.21 -4.45 -5.49
C ARG A 279 9.08 -5.67 -6.38
N ASN A 280 10.18 -6.31 -6.74
CA ASN A 280 10.17 -7.60 -7.47
C ASN A 280 9.52 -8.70 -6.62
N CYS A 281 9.86 -8.81 -5.33
CA CYS A 281 9.23 -9.75 -4.41
C CYS A 281 7.71 -9.50 -4.31
N HIS A 282 7.29 -8.24 -4.22
CA HIS A 282 5.87 -7.87 -4.19
C HIS A 282 5.15 -8.23 -5.49
N ILE A 283 5.75 -7.99 -6.67
CA ILE A 283 5.20 -8.41 -7.97
C ILE A 283 4.99 -9.92 -8.00
N ASN A 284 5.95 -10.71 -7.53
CA ASN A 284 5.83 -12.17 -7.45
C ASN A 284 4.69 -12.60 -6.51
N THR A 285 4.55 -11.94 -5.37
CA THR A 285 3.45 -12.17 -4.43
C THR A 285 2.11 -11.88 -5.11
N VAL A 286 1.96 -10.71 -5.75
CA VAL A 286 0.73 -10.37 -6.48
C VAL A 286 0.44 -11.35 -7.61
N THR A 287 1.44 -11.81 -8.32
CA THR A 287 1.27 -12.85 -9.36
C THR A 287 0.66 -14.11 -8.76
N ARG A 288 1.15 -14.58 -7.60
CA ARG A 288 0.65 -15.78 -6.92
C ARG A 288 -0.77 -15.62 -6.38
N TYR A 289 -1.10 -14.44 -5.83
CA TYR A 289 -2.37 -14.20 -5.12
C TYR A 289 -3.47 -13.61 -5.98
N VAL A 290 -3.13 -13.05 -7.13
CA VAL A 290 -4.10 -12.39 -8.03
C VAL A 290 -4.04 -12.95 -9.44
N THR A 291 -2.89 -12.90 -10.12
CA THR A 291 -2.81 -13.25 -11.55
C THR A 291 -3.07 -14.73 -11.81
N ILE A 292 -2.46 -15.62 -11.02
CA ILE A 292 -2.66 -17.08 -11.18
C ILE A 292 -4.10 -17.48 -10.85
N PRO A 293 -4.70 -17.07 -9.70
CA PRO A 293 -6.11 -17.37 -9.43
C PRO A 293 -7.07 -16.80 -10.48
N ALA A 294 -6.84 -15.56 -10.98
CA ALA A 294 -7.64 -14.97 -12.04
C ALA A 294 -7.61 -15.82 -13.33
N SER A 295 -6.43 -16.28 -13.75
CA SER A 295 -6.29 -17.16 -14.92
C SER A 295 -6.99 -18.49 -14.73
N ARG A 296 -6.93 -19.08 -13.52
CA ARG A 296 -7.64 -20.30 -13.17
C ARG A 296 -9.16 -20.10 -13.20
N ALA A 297 -9.67 -18.99 -12.66
CA ALA A 297 -11.09 -18.65 -12.70
C ALA A 297 -11.61 -18.58 -14.14
N LYS A 298 -10.88 -17.93 -15.04
CA LYS A 298 -11.22 -17.86 -16.48
C LYS A 298 -11.28 -19.24 -17.14
N GLN A 299 -10.30 -20.11 -16.87
CA GLN A 299 -10.26 -21.47 -17.41
C GLN A 299 -11.41 -22.33 -16.88
N LEU A 300 -11.76 -22.22 -15.60
CA LEU A 300 -12.87 -22.96 -14.99
C LEU A 300 -14.24 -22.49 -15.50
N SER A 301 -14.39 -21.21 -15.76
CA SER A 301 -15.61 -20.66 -16.35
C SER A 301 -15.83 -21.15 -17.80
N ALA A 302 -14.74 -21.43 -18.53
CA ALA A 302 -14.79 -22.01 -19.88
C ALA A 302 -15.09 -23.52 -19.86
N ASN A 303 -14.66 -24.25 -18.83
CA ASN A 303 -14.83 -25.70 -18.70
C ASN A 303 -15.93 -26.04 -17.68
N LYS A 304 -17.12 -26.43 -18.13
CA LYS A 304 -18.31 -26.73 -17.32
C LYS A 304 -18.20 -27.99 -16.42
N GLN A 305 -17.03 -28.50 -16.06
CA GLN A 305 -16.85 -29.71 -15.26
C GLN A 305 -16.75 -29.45 -13.76
N GLY A 306 -17.47 -30.29 -12.99
CA GLY A 306 -17.53 -30.24 -11.51
C GLY A 306 -16.19 -30.53 -10.84
N LEU A 307 -15.86 -29.80 -9.77
CA LEU A 307 -14.55 -29.81 -9.14
C LEU A 307 -14.60 -29.43 -7.65
N ALA A 308 -13.51 -29.70 -6.92
CA ALA A 308 -13.31 -29.56 -5.51
C ALA A 308 -13.64 -28.16 -4.92
N GLU A 309 -13.89 -28.10 -3.62
CA GLU A 309 -14.35 -26.92 -2.86
C GLU A 309 -13.48 -25.66 -3.07
N GLU A 310 -12.16 -25.82 -3.18
CA GLU A 310 -11.19 -24.74 -3.47
C GLU A 310 -11.48 -24.07 -4.83
N LEU A 311 -11.86 -24.87 -5.84
CA LEU A 311 -12.20 -24.40 -7.17
C LEU A 311 -13.57 -23.71 -7.23
N ASP A 312 -14.49 -24.04 -6.32
CA ASP A 312 -15.78 -23.37 -6.20
C ASP A 312 -15.61 -21.95 -5.63
N ILE A 313 -14.69 -21.75 -4.68
CA ILE A 313 -14.32 -20.42 -4.15
C ILE A 313 -13.76 -19.53 -5.28
N ILE A 314 -12.84 -20.04 -6.09
CA ILE A 314 -12.24 -19.29 -7.19
C ILE A 314 -13.29 -18.97 -8.29
N ARG A 315 -14.23 -19.87 -8.56
CA ARG A 315 -15.35 -19.65 -9.51
C ARG A 315 -16.27 -18.51 -9.09
N ARG A 316 -16.43 -18.29 -7.79
CA ARG A 316 -17.27 -17.23 -7.22
C ARG A 316 -16.51 -15.92 -7.04
N ALA A 317 -15.22 -15.91 -7.41
CA ALA A 317 -14.39 -14.73 -7.26
C ALA A 317 -14.91 -13.55 -8.06
N PRO A 318 -14.79 -12.32 -7.53
CA PRO A 318 -15.23 -11.11 -8.21
C PRO A 318 -14.55 -10.91 -9.57
N THR A 319 -15.31 -10.94 -10.65
CA THR A 319 -14.82 -10.77 -12.02
C THR A 319 -14.41 -9.33 -12.31
N ALA A 320 -15.09 -8.36 -11.71
CA ALA A 320 -14.79 -6.94 -11.86
C ALA A 320 -13.41 -6.53 -11.34
N LEU A 321 -12.79 -7.37 -10.49
CA LEU A 321 -11.47 -7.10 -9.89
C LEU A 321 -10.32 -7.82 -10.61
N GLU A 322 -10.58 -8.57 -11.69
CA GLU A 322 -9.56 -9.42 -12.35
C GLU A 322 -8.33 -8.65 -12.80
N GLU A 323 -8.50 -7.45 -13.34
CA GLU A 323 -7.43 -6.65 -13.93
C GLU A 323 -7.06 -5.41 -13.09
N ARG A 324 -7.77 -5.15 -11.98
CA ARG A 324 -7.61 -3.96 -11.16
C ARG A 324 -7.15 -4.27 -9.74
N GLY A 325 -6.35 -3.38 -9.17
CA GLY A 325 -6.08 -3.35 -7.74
C GLY A 325 -7.29 -2.84 -6.96
N THR A 326 -7.37 -3.17 -5.66
CA THR A 326 -8.44 -2.69 -4.75
C THR A 326 -8.52 -1.16 -4.67
N GLY A 327 -7.44 -0.46 -5.00
CA GLY A 327 -7.39 1.00 -5.13
C GLY A 327 -7.77 1.55 -6.51
N GLY A 328 -8.22 0.71 -7.48
CA GLY A 328 -8.70 1.11 -8.81
C GLY A 328 -7.63 1.22 -9.89
N SER A 329 -6.40 0.71 -9.69
CA SER A 329 -5.32 0.74 -10.69
C SER A 329 -5.27 -0.54 -11.54
N GLY A 330 -4.74 -0.44 -12.78
CA GLY A 330 -4.29 -1.58 -13.58
C GLY A 330 -3.06 -2.22 -12.89
N LEU A 331 -3.29 -3.32 -12.16
CA LEU A 331 -2.40 -3.79 -11.10
C LEU A 331 -0.98 -4.10 -11.57
N MET A 332 -0.81 -5.01 -12.55
CA MET A 332 0.52 -5.47 -12.96
C MET A 332 1.32 -4.40 -13.70
N THR A 333 0.67 -3.61 -14.54
CA THR A 333 1.31 -2.50 -15.24
C THR A 333 1.78 -1.44 -14.26
N PHE A 334 0.95 -1.07 -13.29
CA PHE A 334 1.30 -0.13 -12.23
C PHE A 334 2.53 -0.61 -11.44
N LEU A 335 2.53 -1.85 -10.95
CA LEU A 335 3.63 -2.40 -10.14
C LEU A 335 4.97 -2.43 -10.91
N LYS A 336 4.93 -2.84 -12.18
CA LYS A 336 6.12 -2.85 -13.04
C LYS A 336 6.62 -1.43 -13.29
N THR A 337 5.74 -0.47 -13.59
CA THR A 337 6.11 0.93 -13.79
C THR A 337 6.78 1.52 -12.54
N VAL A 338 6.20 1.30 -11.36
CA VAL A 338 6.74 1.79 -10.09
C VAL A 338 8.12 1.18 -9.81
N ARG A 339 8.30 -0.14 -10.04
CA ARG A 339 9.59 -0.81 -9.92
C ARG A 339 10.63 -0.23 -10.88
N ASP A 340 10.27 -0.01 -12.14
CA ASP A 340 11.20 0.49 -13.15
C ASP A 340 11.60 1.94 -12.86
N LYS A 341 10.67 2.77 -12.40
CA LYS A 341 11.01 4.14 -11.94
C LYS A 341 11.97 4.13 -10.75
N THR A 342 11.91 3.13 -9.86
CA THR A 342 12.90 2.98 -8.77
C THR A 342 14.30 2.72 -9.30
N LYS A 343 14.46 1.92 -10.36
CA LYS A 343 15.77 1.69 -10.99
C LYS A 343 16.42 2.97 -11.49
N TYR A 344 15.63 3.91 -11.99
CA TYR A 344 16.15 5.20 -12.49
C TYR A 344 16.64 6.14 -11.38
N ALA A 345 16.37 5.85 -10.10
CA ALA A 345 16.98 6.58 -8.98
C ALA A 345 18.46 6.22 -8.78
N SER A 346 18.94 5.09 -9.32
CA SER A 346 20.36 4.70 -9.33
C SER A 346 21.24 5.76 -9.99
N ILE A 347 22.38 6.05 -9.37
CA ILE A 347 23.37 7.02 -9.86
C ILE A 347 24.18 6.43 -11.02
N SER A 348 24.50 5.14 -10.94
CA SER A 348 25.29 4.42 -11.94
C SER A 348 24.64 4.33 -13.31
N GLN A 349 23.32 4.38 -13.40
CA GLN A 349 22.62 4.39 -14.70
C GLN A 349 22.70 5.75 -15.43
N CYS A 350 22.95 6.85 -14.73
CA CYS A 350 23.12 8.17 -15.37
C CYS A 350 24.47 8.32 -16.07
N THR A 351 25.52 7.66 -15.61
CA THR A 351 26.86 7.70 -16.23
C THR A 351 26.88 7.00 -17.60
N THR A 352 26.16 5.89 -17.74
CA THR A 352 26.05 5.17 -19.02
C THR A 352 25.18 5.92 -20.05
N GLY A 353 24.15 6.64 -19.64
CA GLY A 353 23.31 7.44 -20.52
C GLY A 353 24.06 8.67 -21.09
N ASN A 354 24.90 9.32 -20.28
CA ASN A 354 25.72 10.45 -20.73
C ASN A 354 26.91 10.02 -21.61
N GLN A 355 27.47 8.83 -21.40
CA GLN A 355 28.50 8.27 -22.31
C GLN A 355 27.90 7.94 -23.68
N VAL A 356 26.71 7.36 -23.77
CA VAL A 356 26.04 7.08 -25.04
C VAL A 356 25.72 8.38 -25.81
N LEU A 357 25.32 9.44 -25.10
CA LEU A 357 25.07 10.75 -25.73
C LEU A 357 26.36 11.47 -26.13
N SER A 358 27.46 11.31 -25.38
CA SER A 358 28.76 11.83 -25.76
C SER A 358 29.39 11.08 -26.95
N ASP A 359 29.21 9.77 -27.00
CA ASP A 359 29.68 8.93 -28.10
C ASP A 359 28.90 9.15 -29.41
N LEU A 360 27.58 9.45 -29.31
CA LEU A 360 26.76 9.84 -30.45
C LEU A 360 27.16 11.24 -31.00
N SER A 361 27.47 12.18 -30.11
CA SER A 361 27.90 13.53 -30.53
C SER A 361 29.31 13.56 -31.15
N MET A 362 30.21 12.65 -30.74
CA MET A 362 31.56 12.54 -31.33
C MET A 362 31.55 11.83 -32.68
N THR A 363 30.57 10.97 -32.94
CA THR A 363 30.46 10.23 -34.22
C THR A 363 29.86 11.08 -35.35
N GLU A 364 29.10 12.14 -35.03
CA GLU A 364 28.52 13.06 -36.00
C GLU A 364 29.52 14.18 -36.42
N ILE A 365 30.49 14.53 -35.56
CA ILE A 365 31.49 15.57 -35.87
C ILE A 365 32.61 15.05 -36.81
N GLN A 366 32.76 13.74 -36.99
CA GLN A 366 33.73 13.15 -37.92
C GLN A 366 33.20 12.94 -39.35
N LYS A 367 31.98 13.40 -39.65
CA LYS A 367 31.34 13.26 -40.97
C LYS A 367 31.03 14.61 -41.66
N ILE A 368 31.66 15.71 -41.24
CA ILE A 368 31.60 17.00 -41.97
C ILE A 368 32.99 17.35 -42.47
#